data_2e89f6b0fde27a5360db2a4143b31e5b
#
_entry.id   2e89f6b0fde27a5360db2a4143b31e5b
#
_cell.length_a   1.000
_cell.length_b   1.000
_cell.length_c   1.000
_cell.angle_alpha   90.00
_cell.angle_beta   90.00
_cell.angle_gamma   90.00
#
_symmetry.space_group_name_H-M   'P 1'
#
loop_
_entity.id
_entity.type
_entity.pdbx_description
1 polymer ?
#
loop_
_entity_poly.entity_id
_entity_poly.type
_entity_poly.pdbx_seq_one_letter_code
_entity_poly.pdbx_strand_id
1 'polypeptide(L)'
;MFIDEVIIKVKAGRGGDGCTSFRHEKFIEKGGPDGGNGGNGGNIVFIADEGLKTLIDLRYQKLIKGNKGSNGSGALRTGACGEDTIIKVPAGTTIIDTETNLVIADLTKDKETAIIAYGGKGGKGNAAFKSNKN
;
A
#
# COMPACT_ATOMS: atom_id res chain seq x y z
N MET A 1 -14.32 25.90 13.17
CA MET A 1 -13.03 26.46 12.80
C MET A 1 -12.66 26.02 11.40
N PHE A 2 -12.09 26.92 10.63
CA PHE A 2 -11.67 26.64 9.27
C PHE A 2 -10.15 26.47 9.24
N ILE A 3 -9.67 25.35 8.69
CA ILE A 3 -8.25 25.08 8.58
C ILE A 3 -7.88 24.98 7.09
N ASP A 4 -6.99 25.85 6.64
CA ASP A 4 -6.60 25.92 5.24
C ASP A 4 -5.33 25.16 4.91
N GLU A 5 -4.52 24.86 5.91
CA GLU A 5 -3.24 24.22 5.70
C GLU A 5 -2.92 23.26 6.83
N VAL A 6 -2.49 22.04 6.47
CA VAL A 6 -2.13 21.00 7.43
C VAL A 6 -0.91 20.26 6.90
N ILE A 7 0.02 19.95 7.80
CA ILE A 7 1.17 19.12 7.47
C ILE A 7 0.97 17.76 8.11
N ILE A 8 1.02 16.71 7.30
CA ILE A 8 0.85 15.33 7.75
C ILE A 8 1.98 14.47 7.20
N LYS A 9 2.22 13.35 7.89
CA LYS A 9 3.09 12.29 7.37
C LYS A 9 2.24 11.17 6.85
N VAL A 10 2.58 10.65 5.69
CA VAL A 10 1.91 9.48 5.12
C VAL A 10 2.94 8.39 4.89
N LYS A 11 2.54 7.16 5.15
CA LYS A 11 3.39 6.00 4.93
C LYS A 11 2.52 4.89 4.35
N ALA A 12 2.78 4.55 3.10
CA ALA A 12 2.05 3.48 2.45
C ALA A 12 2.32 2.13 3.13
N GLY A 13 1.45 1.18 2.88
CA GLY A 13 1.56 -0.13 3.48
C GLY A 13 2.80 -0.87 2.99
N ARG A 14 3.41 -1.61 3.90
CA ARG A 14 4.54 -2.45 3.58
C ARG A 14 4.06 -3.70 2.88
N GLY A 15 4.82 -4.24 1.94
CA GLY A 15 4.54 -5.53 1.35
C GLY A 15 4.72 -6.66 2.35
N GLY A 16 3.97 -7.72 2.18
CA GLY A 16 4.15 -8.93 2.98
C GLY A 16 5.39 -9.70 2.55
N ASP A 17 5.89 -10.55 3.44
CA ASP A 17 7.05 -11.39 3.14
C ASP A 17 6.65 -12.55 2.24
N GLY A 18 7.56 -12.97 1.37
CA GLY A 18 7.41 -14.22 0.66
C GLY A 18 7.61 -15.40 1.62
N CYS A 19 6.99 -16.51 1.31
CA CYS A 19 7.11 -17.70 2.13
C CYS A 19 8.24 -18.59 1.61
N THR A 20 9.00 -19.18 2.51
CA THR A 20 9.98 -20.20 2.17
C THR A 20 9.46 -21.52 2.70
N SER A 21 8.98 -22.36 1.81
CA SER A 21 8.49 -23.69 2.18
C SER A 21 8.77 -24.67 1.06
N PHE A 22 8.67 -25.95 1.38
CA PHE A 22 8.88 -27.01 0.42
C PHE A 22 7.72 -27.98 0.50
N ARG A 23 7.32 -28.46 -0.66
CA ARG A 23 6.24 -29.40 -0.75
C ARG A 23 6.63 -30.74 -0.16
N HIS A 24 5.79 -31.26 0.71
CA HIS A 24 5.99 -32.59 1.30
C HIS A 24 4.77 -33.48 1.03
N GLU A 25 5.01 -34.61 0.41
CA GLU A 25 3.94 -35.56 0.16
C GLU A 25 4.36 -36.92 0.67
N LYS A 26 3.39 -37.76 0.96
CA LYS A 26 3.63 -39.05 1.63
C LYS A 26 4.70 -39.90 0.98
N PHE A 27 4.74 -39.99 -0.32
CA PHE A 27 5.69 -40.86 -1.02
C PHE A 27 6.76 -40.08 -1.78
N ILE A 28 6.92 -38.79 -1.47
CA ILE A 28 7.93 -37.97 -2.09
C ILE A 28 8.82 -37.42 -1.00
N GLU A 29 10.07 -37.86 -0.98
CA GLU A 29 11.01 -37.40 0.03
C GLU A 29 11.30 -35.93 -0.06
N LYS A 30 11.45 -35.40 -1.25
CA LYS A 30 11.72 -33.98 -1.46
C LYS A 30 10.76 -33.43 -2.47
N GLY A 31 9.99 -32.48 -2.08
CA GLY A 31 9.17 -31.72 -3.01
C GLY A 31 9.89 -30.48 -3.50
N GLY A 32 9.39 -29.84 -4.54
CA GLY A 32 9.89 -28.57 -5.00
C GLY A 32 9.50 -27.44 -4.04
N PRO A 33 10.14 -26.29 -4.16
CA PRO A 33 9.74 -25.12 -3.36
C PRO A 33 8.34 -24.68 -3.75
N ASP A 34 7.51 -24.44 -2.76
CA ASP A 34 6.11 -24.09 -2.96
C ASP A 34 5.68 -22.85 -2.18
N GLY A 35 6.64 -22.06 -1.72
CA GLY A 35 6.31 -20.84 -0.99
C GLY A 35 5.74 -19.75 -1.90
N GLY A 36 4.60 -19.19 -1.54
CA GLY A 36 3.96 -18.12 -2.27
C GLY A 36 4.58 -16.76 -1.98
N ASN A 37 4.33 -15.81 -2.87
CA ASN A 37 4.80 -14.44 -2.71
C ASN A 37 4.00 -13.72 -1.63
N GLY A 38 4.58 -12.71 -1.01
CA GLY A 38 3.82 -11.79 -0.17
C GLY A 38 2.96 -10.87 -1.02
N GLY A 39 1.89 -10.38 -0.46
CA GLY A 39 1.03 -9.39 -1.11
C GLY A 39 1.66 -7.99 -1.06
N ASN A 40 1.25 -7.12 -1.96
CA ASN A 40 1.70 -5.73 -1.95
C ASN A 40 1.04 -4.97 -0.81
N GLY A 41 1.70 -3.94 -0.31
CA GLY A 41 1.07 -3.03 0.63
C GLY A 41 0.06 -2.12 -0.05
N GLY A 42 -0.87 -1.58 0.71
CA GLY A 42 -1.86 -0.64 0.19
C GLY A 42 -1.28 0.75 -0.02
N ASN A 43 -1.83 1.47 -0.98
CA ASN A 43 -1.44 2.84 -1.29
C ASN A 43 -2.15 3.82 -0.36
N ILE A 44 -1.62 5.03 -0.29
CA ILE A 44 -2.34 6.16 0.30
C ILE A 44 -2.90 6.99 -0.85
N VAL A 45 -4.22 7.14 -0.87
CA VAL A 45 -4.94 7.84 -1.94
C VAL A 45 -5.72 9.00 -1.34
N PHE A 46 -5.58 10.18 -1.92
CA PHE A 46 -6.39 11.34 -1.53
C PHE A 46 -7.48 11.53 -2.56
N ILE A 47 -8.68 11.85 -2.09
CA ILE A 47 -9.83 12.11 -2.95
C ILE A 47 -10.47 13.44 -2.56
N ALA A 48 -10.78 14.25 -3.56
CA ALA A 48 -11.49 15.50 -3.34
C ALA A 48 -12.97 15.23 -3.06
N ASP A 49 -13.53 15.94 -2.08
CA ASP A 49 -14.93 15.81 -1.69
C ASP A 49 -15.51 17.21 -1.52
N GLU A 50 -16.46 17.56 -2.38
CA GLU A 50 -17.13 18.87 -2.31
C GLU A 50 -17.89 19.08 -1.01
N GLY A 51 -18.28 18.04 -0.32
CA GLY A 51 -18.96 18.14 0.97
C GLY A 51 -18.07 18.62 2.09
N LEU A 52 -16.75 18.56 1.92
CA LEU A 52 -15.79 19.04 2.91
C LEU A 52 -15.41 20.47 2.61
N LYS A 53 -15.37 21.31 3.65
CA LYS A 53 -15.03 22.72 3.53
C LYS A 53 -13.72 23.08 4.19
N THR A 54 -13.11 22.17 4.95
CA THR A 54 -11.92 22.46 5.73
C THR A 54 -11.09 21.20 5.92
N LEU A 55 -9.80 21.38 6.16
CA LEU A 55 -8.86 20.31 6.47
C LEU A 55 -8.79 19.99 7.97
N ILE A 56 -9.74 20.49 8.76
CA ILE A 56 -9.66 20.40 10.23
C ILE A 56 -9.53 18.96 10.72
N ASP A 57 -10.18 17.99 10.06
CA ASP A 57 -10.11 16.60 10.49
C ASP A 57 -8.71 16.00 10.34
N LEU A 58 -7.94 16.48 9.37
CA LEU A 58 -6.58 16.03 9.18
C LEU A 58 -5.60 16.59 10.20
N ARG A 59 -5.96 17.69 10.85
CA ARG A 59 -5.11 18.30 11.86
C ARG A 59 -4.76 17.34 12.98
N TYR A 60 -5.66 16.43 13.30
CA TYR A 60 -5.48 15.45 14.36
C TYR A 60 -4.84 14.15 13.89
N GLN A 61 -4.65 13.99 12.60
CA GLN A 61 -4.03 12.79 12.03
C GLN A 61 -2.62 13.11 11.56
N LYS A 62 -1.68 13.10 12.50
CA LYS A 62 -0.30 13.48 12.19
C LYS A 62 0.44 12.45 11.37
N LEU A 63 0.04 11.21 11.45
CA LEU A 63 0.65 10.10 10.69
C LEU A 63 -0.46 9.20 10.17
N ILE A 64 -0.48 9.02 8.86
CA ILE A 64 -1.43 8.13 8.20
C ILE A 64 -0.64 6.96 7.64
N LYS A 65 -0.97 5.75 8.10
CA LYS A 65 -0.31 4.52 7.66
C LYS A 65 -1.22 3.73 6.75
N GLY A 66 -0.66 3.21 5.68
CA GLY A 66 -1.37 2.30 4.81
C GLY A 66 -1.39 0.86 5.34
N ASN A 67 -2.18 0.03 4.70
CA ASN A 67 -2.36 -1.35 5.11
C ASN A 67 -1.23 -2.23 4.59
N LYS A 68 -0.71 -3.09 5.45
CA LYS A 68 0.35 -4.01 5.08
C LYS A 68 -0.21 -5.13 4.20
N GLY A 69 0.57 -5.59 3.24
CA GLY A 69 0.28 -6.81 2.51
C GLY A 69 0.50 -8.04 3.39
N SER A 70 -0.23 -9.10 3.13
CA SER A 70 -0.10 -10.34 3.88
C SER A 70 1.09 -11.15 3.40
N ASN A 71 1.65 -11.95 4.28
CA ASN A 71 2.75 -12.84 3.91
C ASN A 71 2.26 -13.97 3.02
N GLY A 72 3.12 -14.45 2.14
CA GLY A 72 2.86 -15.67 1.40
C GLY A 72 2.87 -16.87 2.32
N SER A 73 2.36 -17.98 1.86
CA SER A 73 2.35 -19.23 2.61
C SER A 73 2.66 -20.40 1.69
N GLY A 74 2.75 -21.60 2.25
CA GLY A 74 3.04 -22.81 1.49
C GLY A 74 1.93 -23.15 0.49
N ALA A 75 2.17 -24.13 -0.35
CA ALA A 75 1.26 -24.57 -1.41
C ALA A 75 0.94 -23.46 -2.41
N LEU A 76 1.95 -22.66 -2.74
CA LEU A 76 1.87 -21.57 -3.73
C LEU A 76 0.87 -20.45 -3.37
N ARG A 77 0.51 -20.33 -2.11
CA ARG A 77 -0.47 -19.32 -1.72
C ARG A 77 0.17 -17.94 -1.61
N THR A 78 -0.25 -17.05 -2.48
CA THR A 78 0.20 -15.65 -2.45
C THR A 78 -0.55 -14.90 -1.35
N GLY A 79 0.15 -14.07 -0.60
CA GLY A 79 -0.48 -13.22 0.40
C GLY A 79 -1.38 -12.19 -0.24
N ALA A 80 -2.43 -11.80 0.46
CA ALA A 80 -3.35 -10.77 -0.02
C ALA A 80 -2.67 -9.40 -0.03
N CYS A 81 -3.04 -8.55 -0.99
CA CYS A 81 -2.60 -7.17 -1.00
C CYS A 81 -3.34 -6.37 0.07
N GLY A 82 -2.66 -5.42 0.68
CA GLY A 82 -3.30 -4.47 1.58
C GLY A 82 -4.24 -3.55 0.81
N GLU A 83 -5.36 -3.21 1.43
CA GLU A 83 -6.29 -2.28 0.79
C GLU A 83 -5.73 -0.87 0.81
N ASP A 84 -6.10 -0.07 -0.18
CA ASP A 84 -5.70 1.33 -0.23
C ASP A 84 -6.37 2.11 0.90
N THR A 85 -5.66 3.06 1.46
CA THR A 85 -6.20 3.99 2.46
C THR A 85 -6.63 5.24 1.74
N ILE A 86 -7.92 5.55 1.80
CA ILE A 86 -8.49 6.69 1.09
C ILE A 86 -8.78 7.82 2.07
N ILE A 87 -8.24 8.98 1.77
CA ILE A 87 -8.37 10.16 2.62
C ILE A 87 -9.11 11.24 1.86
N LYS A 88 -10.21 11.72 2.44
CA LYS A 88 -11.01 12.75 1.82
C LYS A 88 -10.48 14.13 2.18
N VAL A 89 -10.37 14.99 1.18
CA VAL A 89 -9.95 16.38 1.35
C VAL A 89 -10.92 17.29 0.60
N PRO A 90 -11.03 18.57 0.97
CA PRO A 90 -11.88 19.47 0.22
C PRO A 90 -11.46 19.60 -1.25
N ALA A 91 -12.42 19.79 -2.14
CA ALA A 91 -12.10 20.11 -3.53
C ALA A 91 -11.31 21.44 -3.56
N GLY A 92 -10.30 21.49 -4.38
CA GLY A 92 -9.38 22.63 -4.43
C GLY A 92 -8.15 22.47 -3.55
N THR A 93 -7.94 21.28 -3.00
CA THR A 93 -6.76 21.02 -2.16
C THR A 93 -5.53 20.76 -3.03
N THR A 94 -4.44 21.45 -2.73
CA THR A 94 -3.14 21.21 -3.36
C THR A 94 -2.27 20.44 -2.38
N ILE A 95 -1.65 19.38 -2.85
CA ILE A 95 -0.79 18.51 -2.04
C ILE A 95 0.66 18.76 -2.45
N ILE A 96 1.47 19.15 -1.48
CA ILE A 96 2.85 19.55 -1.71
C ILE A 96 3.78 18.68 -0.86
N ASP A 97 4.88 18.22 -1.46
CA ASP A 97 5.93 17.52 -0.74
C ASP A 97 6.75 18.57 0.01
N THR A 98 6.79 18.50 1.33
CA THR A 98 7.49 19.49 2.14
C THR A 98 9.01 19.44 2.00
N GLU A 99 9.57 18.31 1.60
CA GLU A 99 11.02 18.17 1.44
C GLU A 99 11.51 18.79 0.14
N THR A 100 10.77 18.56 -0.95
CA THR A 100 11.17 19.07 -2.27
C THR A 100 10.46 20.36 -2.65
N ASN A 101 9.39 20.70 -1.91
CA ASN A 101 8.51 21.83 -2.18
C ASN A 101 7.84 21.75 -3.57
N LEU A 102 7.70 20.52 -4.09
CA LEU A 102 7.04 20.29 -5.36
C LEU A 102 5.58 19.90 -5.15
N VAL A 103 4.72 20.34 -6.06
CA VAL A 103 3.32 19.95 -6.06
C VAL A 103 3.20 18.50 -6.51
N ILE A 104 2.63 17.66 -5.65
CA ILE A 104 2.39 16.25 -5.98
C ILE A 104 1.08 16.11 -6.73
N ALA A 105 0.06 16.84 -6.30
CA ALA A 105 -1.26 16.75 -6.89
C ALA A 105 -2.07 18.01 -6.57
N ASP A 106 -3.01 18.32 -7.46
CA ASP A 106 -3.94 19.41 -7.26
C ASP A 106 -5.34 18.88 -7.52
N LEU A 107 -6.10 18.66 -6.45
CA LEU A 107 -7.40 18.01 -6.51
C LEU A 107 -8.49 19.08 -6.58
N THR A 108 -8.82 19.50 -7.79
CA THR A 108 -9.73 20.62 -8.00
C THR A 108 -11.20 20.24 -8.11
N LYS A 109 -11.48 19.05 -8.61
CA LYS A 109 -12.86 18.59 -8.88
C LYS A 109 -13.29 17.52 -7.89
N ASP A 110 -14.58 17.50 -7.59
CA ASP A 110 -15.16 16.45 -6.75
C ASP A 110 -14.81 15.07 -7.27
N LYS A 111 -14.45 14.20 -6.35
CA LYS A 111 -14.06 12.80 -6.61
C LYS A 111 -12.77 12.62 -7.40
N GLU A 112 -12.04 13.68 -7.68
CA GLU A 112 -10.72 13.58 -8.25
C GLU A 112 -9.76 12.93 -7.25
N THR A 113 -8.94 11.98 -7.71
CA THR A 113 -8.07 11.21 -6.82
C THR A 113 -6.61 11.34 -7.22
N ALA A 114 -5.73 11.15 -6.25
CA ALA A 114 -4.31 11.05 -6.51
C ALA A 114 -3.69 10.06 -5.54
N ILE A 115 -2.78 9.22 -6.04
CA ILE A 115 -2.01 8.31 -5.20
C ILE A 115 -0.80 9.09 -4.69
N ILE A 116 -0.74 9.30 -3.38
CA ILE A 116 0.32 10.10 -2.77
C ILE A 116 1.50 9.25 -2.33
N ALA A 117 1.24 8.02 -1.92
CA ALA A 117 2.28 7.08 -1.56
C ALA A 117 1.90 5.69 -2.06
N TYR A 118 2.85 5.03 -2.71
CA TYR A 118 2.62 3.71 -3.26
C TYR A 118 3.03 2.65 -2.26
N GLY A 119 2.20 1.61 -2.14
CA GLY A 119 2.50 0.49 -1.29
C GLY A 119 3.76 -0.26 -1.73
N GLY A 120 4.45 -0.84 -0.77
CA GLY A 120 5.63 -1.65 -1.03
C GLY A 120 5.26 -2.95 -1.74
N LYS A 121 6.15 -3.46 -2.57
CA LYS A 121 5.93 -4.73 -3.25
C LYS A 121 6.04 -5.88 -2.27
N GLY A 122 5.26 -6.92 -2.50
CA GLY A 122 5.37 -8.15 -1.75
C GLY A 122 6.70 -8.85 -2.03
N GLY A 123 7.24 -9.49 -1.01
CA GLY A 123 8.44 -10.29 -1.14
C GLY A 123 8.18 -11.55 -1.96
N LYS A 124 9.17 -12.02 -2.68
CA LYS A 124 9.03 -13.23 -3.46
C LYS A 124 9.17 -14.46 -2.58
N GLY A 125 8.24 -15.41 -2.74
CA GLY A 125 8.36 -16.71 -2.13
C GLY A 125 9.37 -17.57 -2.87
N ASN A 126 9.77 -18.68 -2.26
CA ASN A 126 10.75 -19.55 -2.90
C ASN A 126 10.23 -20.26 -4.15
N ALA A 127 8.91 -20.32 -4.35
CA ALA A 127 8.37 -20.83 -5.60
C ALA A 127 8.80 -19.98 -6.80
N ALA A 128 9.00 -18.66 -6.59
CA ALA A 128 9.46 -17.76 -7.63
C ALA A 128 10.92 -18.04 -8.03
N PHE A 129 11.67 -18.74 -7.20
CA PHE A 129 13.05 -19.09 -7.48
C PHE A 129 13.21 -20.53 -7.95
N LYS A 130 12.11 -21.20 -8.22
CA LYS A 130 12.15 -22.56 -8.72
C LYS A 130 12.88 -22.62 -10.05
N SER A 131 13.94 -23.41 -10.10
CA SER A 131 14.74 -23.50 -11.28
C SER A 131 14.07 -24.37 -12.33
N ASN A 132 14.08 -23.89 -13.54
CA ASN A 132 13.65 -24.72 -14.63
C ASN A 132 14.80 -25.29 -15.37
N LYS A 133 16.01 -25.14 -14.88
CA LYS A 133 17.07 -25.64 -15.50
C LYS A 133 17.12 -27.06 -15.48
N ASN A 134 17.42 -27.52 -16.33
CA ASN A 134 17.45 -28.79 -16.35
C ASN A 134 18.45 -29.26 -17.10
#